data_313fbb132b4bb28e9dfa4d3971753055
#
_entry.id   313fbb132b4bb28e9dfa4d3971753055
#
_cell.length_a   1.000
_cell.length_b   1.000
_cell.length_c   1.000
_cell.angle_alpha   90.00
_cell.angle_beta   90.00
_cell.angle_gamma   90.00
#
_symmetry.space_group_name_H-M   'P 1'
#
loop_
_entity.id
_entity.type
_entity.pdbx_description
1 polymer ?
#
loop_
_entity_poly.entity_id
_entity_poly.type
_entity_poly.pdbx_seq_one_letter_code
_entity_poly.pdbx_strand_id
1 'polypeptide(L)'
;DDESIQQAWQILTNGIYNCPAGNNQQGPHESIFCGRPSLNNFQASSWSKMCNYYDPTTTAEAARLMVSVAHKYRGNNNFEYDLVDITRQAIADRARIVYNYAVADFKSFDKKNYNTHTRQFLELLIMQDKLLGTRKEFKVGNWIQQARNLGSTSEEKDLYEWNARVQITTWGNRYCADIGKLRDYAHKEWNGLLRDFYYKRWEKYWQVLQDQLDGKLPVLPVGNSSTPTADNPAMTIDWYALEEPWTLAKNTYAASAEGDCIEVAKEAITLINN
;
A
#
# COMPACT_ATOMS: atom_id res chain seq x y z
N ASP A 1 -13.25 1.66 -30.15
CA ASP A 1 -11.80 1.99 -30.19
C ASP A 1 -11.63 3.46 -29.75
N ASP A 2 -11.07 3.66 -28.56
CA ASP A 2 -10.79 5.01 -28.01
C ASP A 2 -9.27 5.19 -27.95
N GLU A 3 -8.76 6.22 -28.62
CA GLU A 3 -7.32 6.47 -28.73
C GLU A 3 -6.66 6.67 -27.36
N SER A 4 -7.34 7.31 -26.42
CA SER A 4 -6.81 7.50 -25.08
C SER A 4 -6.64 6.18 -24.32
N ILE A 5 -7.57 5.24 -24.49
CA ILE A 5 -7.45 3.90 -23.89
C ILE A 5 -6.32 3.12 -24.55
N GLN A 6 -6.21 3.15 -25.89
CA GLN A 6 -5.12 2.48 -26.61
C GLN A 6 -3.76 3.02 -26.17
N GLN A 7 -3.62 4.34 -26.05
CA GLN A 7 -2.40 4.98 -25.58
C GLN A 7 -2.09 4.59 -24.13
N ALA A 8 -3.09 4.58 -23.24
CA ALA A 8 -2.90 4.15 -21.85
C ALA A 8 -2.35 2.72 -21.77
N TRP A 9 -2.94 1.78 -22.52
CA TRP A 9 -2.48 0.40 -22.57
C TRP A 9 -1.07 0.26 -23.20
N GLN A 10 -0.74 1.07 -24.20
CA GLN A 10 0.60 1.07 -24.77
C GLN A 10 1.65 1.54 -23.77
N ILE A 11 1.35 2.58 -22.97
CA ILE A 11 2.22 3.05 -21.89
C ILE A 11 2.44 1.92 -20.86
N LEU A 12 1.37 1.27 -20.42
CA LEU A 12 1.45 0.18 -19.43
C LEU A 12 2.22 -1.03 -19.97
N THR A 13 1.98 -1.41 -21.23
CA THR A 13 2.66 -2.54 -21.88
C THR A 13 4.15 -2.29 -22.01
N ASN A 14 4.56 -1.07 -22.33
CA ASN A 14 5.97 -0.71 -22.46
C ASN A 14 6.66 -0.42 -21.12
N GLY A 15 5.89 -0.18 -20.07
CA GLY A 15 6.35 0.14 -18.72
C GLY A 15 6.17 -1.03 -17.75
N ILE A 16 5.16 -0.93 -16.90
CA ILE A 16 4.96 -1.84 -15.76
C ILE A 16 4.78 -3.31 -16.17
N TYR A 17 4.17 -3.59 -17.34
CA TYR A 17 3.98 -4.97 -17.80
C TYR A 17 5.18 -5.53 -18.58
N ASN A 18 6.22 -4.74 -18.79
CA ASN A 18 7.44 -5.16 -19.49
C ASN A 18 8.58 -5.44 -18.48
N CYS A 19 8.33 -6.30 -17.51
CA CYS A 19 9.34 -6.66 -16.51
C CYS A 19 10.49 -7.45 -17.13
N PRO A 20 11.75 -6.96 -17.06
CA PRO A 20 12.91 -7.69 -17.57
C PRO A 20 13.12 -9.01 -16.84
N ALA A 21 13.58 -10.03 -17.57
CA ALA A 21 13.87 -11.35 -17.04
C ALA A 21 14.87 -11.29 -15.86
N GLY A 22 14.60 -12.00 -14.78
CA GLY A 22 15.44 -12.06 -13.59
C GLY A 22 15.34 -10.86 -12.65
N ASN A 23 14.49 -9.90 -12.96
CA ASN A 23 14.39 -8.67 -12.17
C ASN A 23 13.49 -8.82 -10.94
N ASN A 24 12.58 -9.78 -10.95
CA ASN A 24 11.67 -10.02 -9.85
C ASN A 24 11.31 -11.49 -9.72
N GLN A 25 11.37 -12.00 -8.50
CA GLN A 25 11.04 -13.40 -8.20
C GLN A 25 9.55 -13.64 -7.94
N GLN A 26 8.78 -12.61 -7.62
CA GLN A 26 7.40 -12.76 -7.15
C GLN A 26 6.38 -11.94 -7.96
N GLY A 27 6.70 -11.57 -9.15
CA GLY A 27 5.81 -10.81 -10.01
C GLY A 27 6.24 -9.35 -10.18
N PRO A 28 5.36 -8.51 -10.68
CA PRO A 28 5.64 -7.12 -10.98
C PRO A 28 5.84 -6.30 -9.71
N HIS A 29 6.07 -5.03 -9.92
CA HIS A 29 6.29 -4.05 -8.89
C HIS A 29 5.19 -4.03 -7.81
N GLU A 30 5.61 -4.12 -6.56
CA GLU A 30 4.70 -4.09 -5.41
C GLU A 30 4.56 -2.69 -4.82
N SER A 31 3.41 -2.45 -4.18
CA SER A 31 3.13 -1.18 -3.53
C SER A 31 4.04 -0.93 -2.33
N ILE A 32 4.49 0.32 -2.20
CA ILE A 32 5.24 0.78 -1.04
C ILE A 32 4.46 0.67 0.28
N PHE A 33 3.13 0.67 0.22
CA PHE A 33 2.29 0.67 1.42
C PHE A 33 2.32 -0.64 2.20
N CYS A 34 2.51 -1.77 1.51
CA CYS A 34 2.31 -3.11 2.08
C CYS A 34 3.42 -3.56 3.02
N GLY A 35 4.66 -3.09 2.84
CA GLY A 35 5.78 -3.51 3.67
C GLY A 35 5.86 -2.77 5.00
N ARG A 36 6.59 -3.34 5.97
CA ARG A 36 7.00 -2.58 7.15
C ARG A 36 7.92 -1.43 6.72
N PRO A 37 7.66 -0.19 7.17
CA PRO A 37 8.47 0.97 6.81
C PRO A 37 9.94 0.84 7.19
N SER A 38 10.82 1.40 6.39
CA SER A 38 12.26 1.54 6.66
C SER A 38 12.84 2.73 5.90
N LEU A 39 14.04 3.20 6.25
CA LEU A 39 14.72 4.29 5.52
C LEU A 39 15.32 3.86 4.17
N ASN A 40 15.44 2.57 3.97
CA ASN A 40 16.01 2.00 2.75
C ASN A 40 15.03 1.09 2.02
N ASN A 41 13.81 1.23 2.18
CA ASN A 41 12.68 0.43 1.70
C ASN A 41 12.99 -0.50 0.48
N PHE A 42 13.74 -1.56 0.73
CA PHE A 42 14.18 -2.53 -0.28
C PHE A 42 13.14 -3.59 -0.61
N GLN A 43 12.09 -3.69 0.22
CA GLN A 43 11.08 -4.74 0.10
C GLN A 43 9.71 -4.15 0.28
N ALA A 44 8.78 -4.52 -0.58
CA ALA A 44 7.36 -4.29 -0.38
C ALA A 44 6.81 -5.24 0.68
N SER A 45 7.38 -6.43 0.74
CA SER A 45 7.11 -7.44 1.77
C SER A 45 8.42 -8.06 2.24
N SER A 46 8.32 -9.05 3.12
CA SER A 46 9.49 -9.78 3.61
C SER A 46 10.21 -10.62 2.53
N TRP A 47 9.59 -10.84 1.37
CA TRP A 47 10.09 -11.71 0.32
C TRP A 47 10.46 -10.99 -0.97
N SER A 48 9.83 -9.88 -1.25
CA SER A 48 9.91 -9.21 -2.52
C SER A 48 10.80 -7.98 -2.44
N LYS A 49 11.66 -7.83 -3.43
CA LYS A 49 12.48 -6.63 -3.58
C LYS A 49 11.64 -5.52 -4.23
N MET A 50 11.76 -4.33 -3.71
CA MET A 50 11.27 -3.15 -4.39
C MET A 50 12.18 -2.83 -5.57
N CYS A 51 11.72 -3.15 -6.76
CA CYS A 51 12.45 -2.94 -7.99
C CYS A 51 11.64 -2.07 -8.94
N ASN A 52 12.06 -0.84 -9.13
CA ASN A 52 11.54 0.01 -10.19
C ASN A 52 12.31 -0.28 -11.48
N TYR A 53 11.75 -1.09 -12.35
CA TYR A 53 12.28 -1.34 -13.70
C TYR A 53 11.61 -0.48 -14.77
N TYR A 54 10.70 0.41 -14.38
CA TYR A 54 9.99 1.36 -15.22
C TYR A 54 9.97 2.74 -14.55
N ASP A 55 9.64 3.78 -15.33
CA ASP A 55 9.43 5.12 -14.81
C ASP A 55 8.10 5.17 -14.02
N PRO A 56 8.13 5.44 -12.70
CA PRO A 56 6.93 5.45 -11.87
C PRO A 56 5.91 6.55 -12.22
N THR A 57 6.27 7.52 -13.07
CA THR A 57 5.34 8.55 -13.53
C THR A 57 4.42 8.08 -14.65
N THR A 58 4.80 7.00 -15.35
CA THR A 58 4.05 6.50 -16.51
C THR A 58 2.70 5.90 -16.15
N THR A 59 2.56 5.29 -14.97
CA THR A 59 1.27 4.78 -14.49
C THR A 59 0.27 5.90 -14.21
N ALA A 60 0.73 7.05 -13.71
CA ALA A 60 -0.10 8.24 -13.53
C ALA A 60 -0.58 8.81 -14.88
N GLU A 61 0.26 8.79 -15.92
CA GLU A 61 -0.14 9.21 -17.25
C GLU A 61 -1.20 8.28 -17.85
N ALA A 62 -1.01 6.96 -17.75
CA ALA A 62 -2.00 5.98 -18.19
C ALA A 62 -3.34 6.14 -17.45
N ALA A 63 -3.31 6.30 -16.13
CA ALA A 63 -4.51 6.54 -15.33
C ALA A 63 -5.23 7.85 -15.74
N ARG A 64 -4.48 8.92 -16.00
CA ARG A 64 -5.03 10.20 -16.48
C ARG A 64 -5.74 10.08 -17.81
N LEU A 65 -5.15 9.34 -18.76
CA LEU A 65 -5.78 9.06 -20.06
C LEU A 65 -7.09 8.29 -19.90
N MET A 66 -7.12 7.25 -19.06
CA MET A 66 -8.36 6.52 -18.77
C MET A 66 -9.41 7.39 -18.09
N VAL A 67 -9.01 8.19 -17.10
CA VAL A 67 -9.93 9.14 -16.41
C VAL A 67 -10.54 10.14 -17.40
N SER A 68 -9.77 10.64 -18.38
CA SER A 68 -10.25 11.64 -19.34
C SER A 68 -11.46 11.17 -20.17
N VAL A 69 -11.57 9.87 -20.41
CA VAL A 69 -12.63 9.26 -21.20
C VAL A 69 -13.61 8.42 -20.38
N ALA A 70 -13.41 8.34 -19.08
CA ALA A 70 -14.16 7.43 -18.20
C ALA A 70 -15.68 7.63 -18.25
N HIS A 71 -16.14 8.87 -18.49
CA HIS A 71 -17.57 9.17 -18.62
C HIS A 71 -18.25 8.40 -19.74
N LYS A 72 -17.54 8.04 -20.82
CA LYS A 72 -18.04 7.25 -21.96
C LYS A 72 -18.26 5.79 -21.59
N TYR A 73 -17.54 5.30 -20.58
CA TYR A 73 -17.51 3.89 -20.18
C TYR A 73 -18.16 3.62 -18.82
N ARG A 74 -18.90 4.60 -18.30
CA ARG A 74 -19.65 4.43 -17.04
C ARG A 74 -20.59 3.24 -17.12
N GLY A 75 -20.52 2.35 -16.13
CA GLY A 75 -21.27 1.09 -16.09
C GLY A 75 -20.63 -0.06 -16.87
N ASN A 76 -19.50 0.16 -17.55
CA ASN A 76 -18.72 -0.94 -18.10
C ASN A 76 -17.82 -1.54 -17.00
N ASN A 77 -18.22 -2.70 -16.52
CA ASN A 77 -17.59 -3.34 -15.37
C ASN A 77 -16.08 -3.59 -15.56
N ASN A 78 -15.64 -3.99 -16.75
CA ASN A 78 -14.22 -4.25 -17.01
C ASN A 78 -13.42 -2.95 -17.04
N PHE A 79 -13.93 -1.92 -17.72
CA PHE A 79 -13.29 -0.61 -17.73
C PHE A 79 -13.15 -0.01 -16.34
N GLU A 80 -14.21 -0.06 -15.54
CA GLU A 80 -14.19 0.46 -14.17
C GLU A 80 -13.23 -0.31 -13.26
N TYR A 81 -13.11 -1.63 -13.45
CA TYR A 81 -12.11 -2.43 -12.75
C TYR A 81 -10.69 -2.00 -13.13
N ASP A 82 -10.37 -1.92 -14.42
CA ASP A 82 -9.07 -1.52 -14.92
C ASP A 82 -8.72 -0.08 -14.50
N LEU A 83 -9.69 0.84 -14.55
CA LEU A 83 -9.52 2.21 -14.08
C LEU A 83 -9.08 2.27 -12.61
N VAL A 84 -9.75 1.50 -11.75
CA VAL A 84 -9.41 1.45 -10.32
C VAL A 84 -8.04 0.81 -10.10
N ASP A 85 -7.75 -0.29 -10.77
CA ASP A 85 -6.47 -1.01 -10.60
C ASP A 85 -5.27 -0.19 -11.09
N ILE A 86 -5.39 0.47 -12.24
CA ILE A 86 -4.33 1.32 -12.79
C ILE A 86 -4.15 2.59 -11.93
N THR A 87 -5.24 3.21 -11.49
CA THR A 87 -5.18 4.38 -10.60
C THR A 87 -4.58 4.02 -9.24
N ARG A 88 -4.89 2.85 -8.68
CA ARG A 88 -4.25 2.31 -7.48
C ARG A 88 -2.73 2.24 -7.64
N GLN A 89 -2.25 1.70 -8.77
CA GLN A 89 -0.81 1.63 -9.04
C GLN A 89 -0.19 3.02 -9.14
N ALA A 90 -0.85 3.95 -9.82
CA ALA A 90 -0.38 5.33 -9.93
C ALA A 90 -0.26 6.04 -8.56
N ILE A 91 -1.20 5.81 -7.63
CA ILE A 91 -1.12 6.33 -6.26
C ILE A 91 0.10 5.73 -5.53
N ALA A 92 0.32 4.42 -5.63
CA ALA A 92 1.44 3.74 -4.99
C ALA A 92 2.80 4.22 -5.53
N ASP A 93 2.89 4.43 -6.83
CA ASP A 93 4.10 4.95 -7.50
C ASP A 93 4.38 6.41 -7.09
N ARG A 94 3.35 7.25 -7.02
CA ARG A 94 3.49 8.61 -6.48
C ARG A 94 3.93 8.61 -5.02
N ALA A 95 3.34 7.74 -4.21
CA ALA A 95 3.70 7.61 -2.80
C ALA A 95 5.18 7.21 -2.63
N ARG A 96 5.74 6.40 -3.51
CA ARG A 96 7.17 6.08 -3.52
C ARG A 96 8.04 7.30 -3.79
N ILE A 97 7.65 8.15 -4.72
CA ILE A 97 8.37 9.41 -5.01
C ILE A 97 8.35 10.31 -3.76
N VAL A 98 7.17 10.47 -3.15
CA VAL A 98 7.00 11.27 -1.94
C VAL A 98 7.76 10.69 -0.74
N TYR A 99 7.78 9.34 -0.61
CA TYR A 99 8.62 8.65 0.37
C TYR A 99 10.10 9.00 0.22
N ASN A 100 10.62 8.99 -1.01
CA ASN A 100 12.02 9.33 -1.26
C ASN A 100 12.33 10.78 -0.84
N TYR A 101 11.40 11.71 -1.08
CA TYR A 101 11.54 13.09 -0.60
C TYR A 101 11.55 13.15 0.94
N ALA A 102 10.60 12.50 1.62
CA ALA A 102 10.54 12.47 3.07
C ALA A 102 11.82 11.87 3.71
N VAL A 103 12.37 10.83 3.10
CA VAL A 103 13.65 10.22 3.54
C VAL A 103 14.83 11.16 3.32
N ALA A 104 14.88 11.88 2.21
CA ALA A 104 15.91 12.88 1.94
C ALA A 104 15.84 14.05 2.94
N ASP A 105 14.63 14.54 3.22
CA ASP A 105 14.39 15.60 4.21
C ASP A 105 14.81 15.16 5.62
N PHE A 106 14.48 13.94 6.01
CA PHE A 106 14.91 13.38 7.29
C PHE A 106 16.44 13.37 7.39
N LYS A 107 17.14 12.87 6.35
CA LYS A 107 18.60 12.79 6.31
C LYS A 107 19.27 14.16 6.31
N SER A 108 18.64 15.19 5.75
CA SER A 108 19.13 16.57 5.74
C SER A 108 18.65 17.41 6.92
N PHE A 109 17.88 16.84 7.85
CA PHE A 109 17.27 17.55 8.99
C PHE A 109 16.30 18.68 8.57
N ASP A 110 15.72 18.61 7.39
CA ASP A 110 14.70 19.55 6.92
C ASP A 110 13.31 19.21 7.47
N LYS A 111 13.05 19.64 8.71
CA LYS A 111 11.80 19.38 9.41
C LYS A 111 10.55 19.87 8.67
N LYS A 112 10.66 21.01 7.99
CA LYS A 112 9.51 21.64 7.31
C LYS A 112 9.06 20.77 6.14
N ASN A 113 9.98 20.41 5.26
CA ASN A 113 9.67 19.60 4.09
C ASN A 113 9.34 18.17 4.50
N TYR A 114 10.02 17.62 5.51
CA TYR A 114 9.68 16.32 6.10
C TYR A 114 8.21 16.23 6.51
N ASN A 115 7.70 17.20 7.28
CA ASN A 115 6.30 17.24 7.70
C ASN A 115 5.33 17.37 6.51
N THR A 116 5.73 18.06 5.46
CA THR A 116 4.93 18.19 4.24
C THR A 116 4.84 16.86 3.50
N HIS A 117 5.97 16.21 3.25
CA HIS A 117 6.01 14.97 2.46
C HIS A 117 5.45 13.77 3.22
N THR A 118 5.67 13.65 4.52
CA THR A 118 5.07 12.56 5.31
C THR A 118 3.56 12.67 5.38
N ARG A 119 3.01 13.87 5.51
CA ARG A 119 1.56 14.11 5.42
C ARG A 119 1.02 13.74 4.04
N GLN A 120 1.66 14.21 2.96
CA GLN A 120 1.27 13.87 1.59
C GLN A 120 1.30 12.35 1.35
N PHE A 121 2.29 11.64 1.88
CA PHE A 121 2.36 10.19 1.81
C PHE A 121 1.14 9.51 2.46
N LEU A 122 0.77 9.95 3.66
CA LEU A 122 -0.40 9.41 4.37
C LEU A 122 -1.73 9.78 3.67
N GLU A 123 -1.82 10.95 3.08
CA GLU A 123 -2.99 11.36 2.27
C GLU A 123 -3.15 10.45 1.03
N LEU A 124 -2.05 10.11 0.34
CA LEU A 124 -2.05 9.16 -0.78
C LEU A 124 -2.50 7.76 -0.33
N LEU A 125 -2.04 7.27 0.82
CA LEU A 125 -2.48 5.99 1.37
C LEU A 125 -3.99 5.96 1.64
N ILE A 126 -4.54 7.02 2.24
CA ILE A 126 -5.98 7.13 2.50
C ILE A 126 -6.78 7.29 1.20
N MET A 127 -6.24 8.02 0.21
CA MET A 127 -6.86 8.11 -1.11
C MET A 127 -6.94 6.73 -1.78
N GLN A 128 -5.91 5.91 -1.67
CA GLN A 128 -5.92 4.54 -2.19
C GLN A 128 -6.97 3.68 -1.48
N ASP A 129 -7.07 3.77 -0.14
CA ASP A 129 -8.12 3.08 0.60
C ASP A 129 -9.51 3.48 0.11
N LYS A 130 -9.76 4.77 -0.09
CA LYS A 130 -11.02 5.31 -0.63
C LYS A 130 -11.31 4.78 -2.04
N LEU A 131 -10.33 4.82 -2.93
CA LEU A 131 -10.47 4.34 -4.31
C LEU A 131 -10.83 2.86 -4.35
N LEU A 132 -10.11 2.03 -3.61
CA LEU A 132 -10.35 0.59 -3.56
C LEU A 132 -11.68 0.22 -2.92
N GLY A 133 -12.24 1.09 -2.06
CA GLY A 133 -13.58 0.96 -1.51
C GLY A 133 -14.69 1.00 -2.55
N THR A 134 -14.42 1.55 -3.74
CA THR A 134 -15.41 1.65 -4.83
C THR A 134 -15.62 0.34 -5.60
N ARG A 135 -14.84 -0.71 -5.32
CA ARG A 135 -14.94 -2.01 -5.97
C ARG A 135 -14.91 -3.14 -4.95
N LYS A 136 -15.89 -4.05 -5.04
CA LYS A 136 -16.02 -5.19 -4.11
C LYS A 136 -14.79 -6.12 -4.12
N GLU A 137 -14.10 -6.22 -5.26
CA GLU A 137 -12.93 -7.07 -5.47
C GLU A 137 -11.74 -6.65 -4.59
N PHE A 138 -11.69 -5.37 -4.21
CA PHE A 138 -10.60 -4.79 -3.43
C PHE A 138 -10.99 -4.46 -1.97
N LYS A 139 -11.97 -5.17 -1.41
CA LYS A 139 -12.46 -4.91 -0.03
C LYS A 139 -12.06 -6.04 0.92
N VAL A 140 -11.42 -5.69 2.02
CA VAL A 140 -11.11 -6.65 3.09
C VAL A 140 -12.39 -7.21 3.72
N GLY A 141 -13.48 -6.45 3.73
CA GLY A 141 -14.78 -6.90 4.22
C GLY A 141 -15.32 -8.11 3.46
N ASN A 142 -15.13 -8.13 2.13
CA ASN A 142 -15.51 -9.27 1.32
C ASN A 142 -14.72 -10.56 1.69
N TRP A 143 -13.41 -10.44 1.88
CA TRP A 143 -12.55 -11.53 2.31
C TRP A 143 -12.95 -12.08 3.69
N ILE A 144 -13.15 -11.21 4.68
CA ILE A 144 -13.54 -11.57 6.03
C ILE A 144 -14.94 -12.22 6.04
N GLN A 145 -15.90 -11.65 5.30
CA GLN A 145 -17.25 -12.21 5.23
C GLN A 145 -17.27 -13.61 4.62
N GLN A 146 -16.49 -13.83 3.54
CA GLN A 146 -16.39 -15.16 2.94
C GLN A 146 -15.82 -16.18 3.92
N ALA A 147 -14.79 -15.83 4.69
CA ALA A 147 -14.23 -16.70 5.70
C ALA A 147 -15.27 -17.03 6.80
N ARG A 148 -15.98 -16.05 7.31
CA ARG A 148 -17.06 -16.25 8.30
C ARG A 148 -18.19 -17.15 7.80
N ASN A 149 -18.51 -17.06 6.52
CA ASN A 149 -19.58 -17.87 5.92
C ASN A 149 -19.26 -19.37 5.84
N LEU A 150 -17.98 -19.77 6.02
CA LEU A 150 -17.58 -21.16 6.11
C LEU A 150 -17.89 -21.78 7.48
N GLY A 151 -18.05 -20.96 8.52
CA GLY A 151 -18.36 -21.42 9.87
C GLY A 151 -19.84 -21.67 10.09
N SER A 152 -20.15 -22.75 10.81
CA SER A 152 -21.52 -23.13 11.22
C SER A 152 -21.89 -22.53 12.57
N THR A 153 -20.96 -22.44 13.52
CA THR A 153 -21.15 -21.86 14.84
C THR A 153 -20.56 -20.46 14.94
N SER A 154 -20.85 -19.74 16.02
CA SER A 154 -20.26 -18.43 16.30
C SER A 154 -18.75 -18.53 16.49
N GLU A 155 -18.31 -19.56 17.21
CA GLU A 155 -16.91 -19.83 17.51
C GLU A 155 -16.11 -20.15 16.23
N GLU A 156 -16.69 -20.96 15.34
CA GLU A 156 -16.07 -21.26 14.03
C GLU A 156 -15.97 -19.99 13.16
N LYS A 157 -17.02 -19.17 13.11
CA LYS A 157 -17.00 -17.91 12.36
C LYS A 157 -15.91 -16.98 12.87
N ASP A 158 -15.75 -16.89 14.18
CA ASP A 158 -14.73 -16.06 14.80
C ASP A 158 -13.32 -16.59 14.57
N LEU A 159 -13.14 -17.92 14.61
CA LEU A 159 -11.87 -18.56 14.27
C LEU A 159 -11.48 -18.34 12.81
N TYR A 160 -12.42 -18.50 11.89
CA TYR A 160 -12.14 -18.31 10.46
C TYR A 160 -11.90 -16.84 10.10
N GLU A 161 -12.58 -15.90 10.74
CA GLU A 161 -12.27 -14.47 10.63
C GLU A 161 -10.84 -14.17 11.10
N TRP A 162 -10.49 -14.62 12.32
CA TRP A 162 -9.15 -14.44 12.84
C TRP A 162 -8.09 -15.01 11.88
N ASN A 163 -8.27 -16.23 11.41
CA ASN A 163 -7.36 -16.86 10.46
C ASN A 163 -7.26 -16.07 9.14
N ALA A 164 -8.38 -15.58 8.62
CA ALA A 164 -8.42 -14.77 7.40
C ALA A 164 -7.64 -13.45 7.57
N ARG A 165 -7.75 -12.78 8.73
CA ARG A 165 -7.01 -11.57 9.06
C ARG A 165 -5.51 -11.85 9.19
N VAL A 166 -5.14 -12.92 9.85
CA VAL A 166 -3.75 -13.37 10.03
C VAL A 166 -3.08 -13.66 8.69
N GLN A 167 -3.75 -14.39 7.78
CA GLN A 167 -3.19 -14.77 6.48
C GLN A 167 -2.78 -13.60 5.60
N ILE A 168 -3.46 -12.48 5.70
CA ILE A 168 -3.18 -11.30 4.86
C ILE A 168 -2.29 -10.26 5.56
N THR A 169 -1.82 -10.55 6.78
CA THR A 169 -1.02 -9.61 7.60
C THR A 169 0.19 -10.30 8.23
N THR A 170 0.08 -10.73 9.48
CA THR A 170 1.19 -11.31 10.26
C THR A 170 1.57 -12.74 9.83
N TRP A 171 0.72 -13.43 9.09
CA TRP A 171 0.82 -14.83 8.68
C TRP A 171 0.79 -15.84 9.82
N GLY A 172 0.91 -15.41 11.05
CA GLY A 172 0.92 -16.25 12.25
C GLY A 172 1.29 -15.47 13.50
N ASN A 173 1.84 -16.17 14.47
CA ASN A 173 2.34 -15.58 15.71
C ASN A 173 3.61 -14.73 15.46
N ARG A 174 4.12 -14.11 16.53
CA ARG A 174 5.35 -13.28 16.47
C ARG A 174 6.53 -14.00 15.82
N TYR A 175 6.73 -15.27 16.11
CA TYR A 175 7.82 -16.04 15.50
C TYR A 175 7.67 -16.14 13.98
N CYS A 176 6.48 -16.44 13.49
CA CYS A 176 6.20 -16.50 12.05
C CYS A 176 6.41 -15.13 11.39
N ALA A 177 5.90 -14.06 12.01
CA ALA A 177 5.96 -12.71 11.45
C ALA A 177 7.38 -12.14 11.43
N ASP A 178 8.12 -12.22 12.55
CA ASP A 178 9.39 -11.53 12.73
C ASP A 178 10.60 -12.38 12.33
N ILE A 179 10.66 -13.63 12.80
CA ILE A 179 11.79 -14.53 12.57
C ILE A 179 11.60 -15.31 11.26
N GLY A 180 10.42 -15.90 11.06
CA GLY A 180 10.06 -16.60 9.84
C GLY A 180 9.92 -15.71 8.62
N LYS A 181 9.79 -14.39 8.82
CA LYS A 181 9.60 -13.38 7.77
C LYS A 181 8.42 -13.69 6.83
N LEU A 182 7.36 -14.29 7.37
CA LEU A 182 6.18 -14.67 6.57
C LEU A 182 5.12 -13.56 6.51
N ARG A 183 5.25 -12.51 7.32
CA ARG A 183 4.35 -11.35 7.27
C ARG A 183 4.27 -10.77 5.87
N ASP A 184 3.13 -10.18 5.57
CA ASP A 184 2.85 -9.47 4.32
C ASP A 184 2.98 -10.33 3.05
N TYR A 185 3.04 -11.66 3.19
CA TYR A 185 3.21 -12.59 2.08
C TYR A 185 2.08 -12.51 1.05
N ALA A 186 0.88 -12.14 1.48
CA ALA A 186 -0.29 -12.05 0.61
C ALA A 186 -0.32 -10.78 -0.26
N HIS A 187 0.47 -9.75 0.04
CA HIS A 187 0.61 -8.50 -0.72
C HIS A 187 -0.75 -7.84 -1.06
N LYS A 188 -1.67 -7.77 -0.11
CA LYS A 188 -3.01 -7.26 -0.37
C LYS A 188 -3.13 -5.77 -0.10
N GLU A 189 -3.42 -5.02 -1.16
CA GLU A 189 -3.84 -3.64 -1.07
C GLU A 189 -5.36 -3.59 -1.14
N TRP A 190 -6.03 -3.61 0.00
CA TRP A 190 -7.48 -3.61 0.07
C TRP A 190 -8.02 -2.48 0.93
N ASN A 191 -9.17 -1.94 0.55
CA ASN A 191 -9.93 -1.01 1.38
C ASN A 191 -10.21 -1.60 2.75
N GLY A 192 -10.00 -0.81 3.78
CA GLY A 192 -10.06 -1.20 5.18
C GLY A 192 -8.72 -1.72 5.71
N LEU A 193 -7.99 -2.55 4.95
CA LEU A 193 -6.66 -3.00 5.33
C LEU A 193 -5.63 -1.87 5.23
N LEU A 194 -5.69 -1.07 4.17
CA LEU A 194 -4.81 0.10 4.01
C LEU A 194 -5.00 1.08 5.16
N ARG A 195 -6.23 1.51 5.43
CA ARG A 195 -6.53 2.52 6.44
C ARG A 195 -6.27 2.04 7.88
N ASP A 196 -6.64 0.79 8.22
CA ASP A 196 -6.66 0.34 9.61
C ASP A 196 -5.43 -0.49 10.01
N PHE A 197 -4.65 -0.97 9.03
CA PHE A 197 -3.43 -1.75 9.29
C PHE A 197 -2.17 -1.05 8.78
N TYR A 198 -2.03 -0.82 7.47
CA TYR A 198 -0.81 -0.22 6.92
C TYR A 198 -0.63 1.24 7.30
N TYR A 199 -1.70 2.04 7.37
CA TYR A 199 -1.63 3.42 7.80
C TYR A 199 -0.99 3.55 9.19
N LYS A 200 -1.36 2.69 10.14
CA LYS A 200 -0.80 2.70 11.49
C LYS A 200 0.70 2.40 11.53
N ARG A 201 1.18 1.53 10.63
CA ARG A 201 2.62 1.30 10.48
C ARG A 201 3.35 2.56 10.03
N TRP A 202 2.86 3.19 8.97
CA TRP A 202 3.46 4.38 8.39
C TRP A 202 3.36 5.59 9.32
N GLU A 203 2.21 5.82 9.93
CA GLU A 203 2.01 6.87 10.93
C GLU A 203 3.00 6.73 12.10
N LYS A 204 3.10 5.52 12.67
CA LYS A 204 4.05 5.24 13.76
C LYS A 204 5.49 5.45 13.34
N TYR A 205 5.85 5.03 12.14
CA TYR A 205 7.19 5.18 11.60
C TYR A 205 7.57 6.65 11.42
N TRP A 206 6.72 7.41 10.74
CA TRP A 206 6.93 8.85 10.54
C TRP A 206 7.00 9.61 11.87
N GLN A 207 6.20 9.24 12.87
CA GLN A 207 6.24 9.84 14.20
C GLN A 207 7.58 9.58 14.90
N VAL A 208 8.13 8.38 14.83
CA VAL A 208 9.44 8.07 15.43
C VAL A 208 10.56 8.88 14.77
N LEU A 209 10.56 9.01 13.45
CA LEU A 209 11.53 9.84 12.74
C LEU A 209 11.35 11.34 13.08
N GLN A 210 10.10 11.80 13.23
CA GLN A 210 9.83 13.17 13.70
C GLN A 210 10.39 13.41 15.11
N ASP A 211 10.21 12.47 16.02
CA ASP A 211 10.73 12.57 17.39
C ASP A 211 12.28 12.59 17.42
N GLN A 212 12.92 11.92 16.46
CA GLN A 212 14.39 12.03 16.26
C GLN A 212 14.77 13.42 15.72
N LEU A 213 14.07 13.95 14.74
CA LEU A 213 14.29 15.30 14.23
C LEU A 213 14.09 16.37 15.32
N ASP A 214 13.15 16.13 16.24
CA ASP A 214 12.85 17.02 17.36
C ASP A 214 13.81 16.89 18.55
N GLY A 215 14.75 15.94 18.48
CA GLY A 215 15.72 15.68 19.54
C GLY A 215 15.13 14.95 20.76
N LYS A 216 13.92 14.40 20.63
CA LYS A 216 13.27 13.58 21.67
C LYS A 216 13.84 12.16 21.73
N LEU A 217 14.31 11.67 20.57
CA LEU A 217 14.98 10.38 20.40
C LEU A 217 16.34 10.57 19.72
N PRO A 218 17.34 9.73 20.03
CA PRO A 218 18.65 9.83 19.37
C PRO A 218 18.53 9.46 17.88
N VAL A 219 19.18 10.25 17.03
CA VAL A 219 19.39 9.92 15.62
C VAL A 219 20.70 9.15 15.51
N LEU A 220 20.63 7.88 15.15
CA LEU A 220 21.82 7.06 14.94
C LEU A 220 22.12 6.94 13.44
N PRO A 221 23.39 6.77 13.06
CA PRO A 221 23.77 6.54 11.68
C PRO A 221 23.00 5.36 11.09
N VAL A 222 22.47 5.53 9.88
CA VAL A 222 21.85 4.44 9.13
C VAL A 222 22.97 3.47 8.73
N GLY A 223 22.90 2.23 9.20
CA GLY A 223 23.84 1.19 8.82
C GLY A 223 23.75 0.86 7.32
N ASN A 224 24.84 0.41 6.72
CA ASN A 224 24.89 -0.08 5.33
C ASN A 224 24.26 -1.46 5.16
N SER A 225 23.31 -1.83 6.00
CA SER A 225 22.70 -3.14 5.97
C SER A 225 21.65 -3.25 4.86
N SER A 226 21.71 -4.31 4.09
CA SER A 226 20.71 -4.67 3.07
C SER A 226 19.43 -5.27 3.67
N THR A 227 19.33 -5.39 4.98
CA THR A 227 18.16 -5.93 5.67
C THR A 227 17.29 -4.81 6.24
N PRO A 228 15.96 -4.82 6.04
CA PRO A 228 15.04 -3.79 6.51
C PRO A 228 15.05 -3.56 8.03
N THR A 229 15.54 -4.52 8.80
CA THR A 229 15.60 -4.48 10.27
C THR A 229 16.75 -3.68 10.84
N ALA A 230 17.71 -3.24 10.02
CA ALA A 230 18.92 -2.52 10.45
C ALA A 230 18.93 -1.04 10.07
N ASP A 231 17.83 -0.49 9.62
CA ASP A 231 17.77 0.84 9.02
C ASP A 231 18.05 1.97 10.00
N ASN A 232 17.68 1.82 11.23
CA ASN A 232 17.98 2.76 12.29
C ASN A 232 17.95 2.04 13.64
N PRO A 233 19.12 1.76 14.25
CA PRO A 233 19.20 1.08 15.55
C PRO A 233 18.43 1.77 16.69
N ALA A 234 18.13 3.07 16.56
CA ALA A 234 17.31 3.80 17.53
C ALA A 234 15.82 3.53 17.37
N MET A 235 15.39 2.88 16.30
CA MET A 235 13.99 2.57 16.06
C MET A 235 13.63 1.23 16.68
N THR A 236 13.11 1.29 17.88
CA THR A 236 12.58 0.14 18.63
C THR A 236 11.06 -0.01 18.44
N ILE A 237 10.58 0.02 17.21
CA ILE A 237 9.16 -0.27 16.97
C ILE A 237 8.95 -1.77 17.10
N ASP A 238 8.18 -2.18 18.10
CA ASP A 238 7.66 -3.54 18.16
C ASP A 238 6.53 -3.68 17.14
N TRP A 239 6.92 -4.05 15.92
CA TRP A 239 5.97 -4.18 14.82
C TRP A 239 4.86 -5.17 15.09
N TYR A 240 5.19 -6.35 15.64
CA TYR A 240 4.18 -7.36 15.92
C TYR A 240 3.16 -6.87 16.96
N ALA A 241 3.61 -6.20 18.01
CA ALA A 241 2.70 -5.62 19.01
C ALA A 241 1.79 -4.51 18.43
N LEU A 242 2.26 -3.80 17.40
CA LEU A 242 1.44 -2.83 16.67
C LEU A 242 0.42 -3.50 15.74
N GLU A 243 0.76 -4.65 15.18
CA GLU A 243 0.01 -5.35 14.13
C GLU A 243 -1.02 -6.35 14.66
N GLU A 244 -0.66 -7.12 15.70
CA GLU A 244 -1.51 -8.17 16.26
C GLU A 244 -2.90 -7.70 16.67
N PRO A 245 -3.09 -6.50 17.29
CA PRO A 245 -4.43 -6.03 17.66
C PRO A 245 -5.42 -5.98 16.49
N TRP A 246 -4.96 -5.71 15.26
CA TRP A 246 -5.84 -5.75 14.09
C TRP A 246 -6.32 -7.16 13.76
N THR A 247 -5.49 -8.18 13.97
CA THR A 247 -5.88 -9.59 13.73
C THR A 247 -6.90 -10.09 14.74
N LEU A 248 -6.88 -9.54 15.95
CA LEU A 248 -7.79 -9.88 17.05
C LEU A 248 -9.05 -9.01 17.09
N ALA A 249 -9.10 -7.95 16.27
CA ALA A 249 -10.20 -7.01 16.27
C ALA A 249 -11.51 -7.63 15.77
N LYS A 250 -12.63 -7.14 16.29
CA LYS A 250 -13.99 -7.55 15.89
C LYS A 250 -14.73 -6.46 15.12
N ASN A 251 -14.02 -5.44 14.65
CA ASN A 251 -14.60 -4.41 13.81
C ASN A 251 -15.03 -4.99 12.46
N THR A 252 -16.17 -4.52 11.98
CA THR A 252 -16.74 -4.96 10.70
C THR A 252 -16.31 -4.04 9.56
N TYR A 253 -16.20 -4.60 8.38
CA TYR A 253 -15.93 -3.89 7.13
C TYR A 253 -17.04 -4.14 6.14
N ALA A 254 -17.42 -3.12 5.38
CA ALA A 254 -18.38 -3.29 4.28
C ALA A 254 -17.81 -4.22 3.21
N ALA A 255 -18.60 -5.22 2.78
CA ALA A 255 -18.21 -6.14 1.72
C ALA A 255 -18.61 -5.64 0.32
N SER A 256 -19.64 -4.78 0.25
CA SER A 256 -20.11 -4.17 -0.99
C SER A 256 -19.31 -2.92 -1.36
N ALA A 257 -19.29 -2.60 -2.63
CA ALA A 257 -18.68 -1.38 -3.15
C ALA A 257 -19.39 -0.13 -2.59
N GLU A 258 -18.62 0.94 -2.36
CA GLU A 258 -19.09 2.22 -1.82
C GLU A 258 -18.53 3.38 -2.63
N GLY A 259 -19.40 4.26 -3.11
CA GLY A 259 -19.00 5.44 -3.89
C GLY A 259 -18.90 5.19 -5.40
N ASP A 260 -18.47 6.22 -6.11
CA ASP A 260 -18.32 6.24 -7.57
C ASP A 260 -16.84 6.13 -7.95
N CYS A 261 -16.45 5.05 -8.58
CA CYS A 261 -15.05 4.78 -8.92
C CYS A 261 -14.46 5.84 -9.87
N ILE A 262 -15.26 6.38 -10.79
CA ILE A 262 -14.80 7.40 -11.75
C ILE A 262 -14.51 8.71 -11.02
N GLU A 263 -15.41 9.13 -10.12
CA GLU A 263 -15.21 10.39 -9.37
C GLU A 263 -14.03 10.27 -8.40
N VAL A 264 -13.89 9.13 -7.72
CA VAL A 264 -12.74 8.91 -6.82
C VAL A 264 -11.42 8.80 -7.60
N ALA A 265 -11.41 8.20 -8.79
CA ALA A 265 -10.23 8.19 -9.66
C ALA A 265 -9.82 9.61 -10.11
N LYS A 266 -10.78 10.49 -10.42
CA LYS A 266 -10.50 11.91 -10.72
C LYS A 266 -9.88 12.64 -9.53
N GLU A 267 -10.41 12.43 -8.32
CA GLU A 267 -9.82 12.99 -7.10
C GLU A 267 -8.37 12.50 -6.90
N ALA A 268 -8.15 11.20 -7.11
CA ALA A 268 -6.83 10.60 -7.00
C ALA A 268 -5.82 11.21 -7.99
N ILE A 269 -6.19 11.38 -9.25
CA ILE A 269 -5.34 12.03 -10.25
C ILE A 269 -5.02 13.48 -9.87
N THR A 270 -5.97 14.21 -9.31
CA THR A 270 -5.73 15.57 -8.79
C THR A 270 -4.70 15.54 -7.66
N LEU A 271 -4.81 14.61 -6.73
CA LEU A 271 -3.86 14.47 -5.61
C LEU A 271 -2.46 14.07 -6.08
N ILE A 272 -2.35 13.17 -7.07
CA ILE A 272 -1.07 12.71 -7.63
C ILE A 272 -0.30 13.87 -8.28
N ASN A 273 -1.01 14.83 -8.89
CA ASN A 273 -0.40 15.96 -9.61
C ASN A 273 0.05 17.10 -8.69
N ASN A 274 -0.39 17.11 -7.44
CA ASN A 274 0.02 18.09 -6.41
C ASN A 274 1.30 17.64 -5.69
#